data_ab71c61db56f9f714949842dc1c75f20
#
_entry.id   ab71c61db56f9f714949842dc1c75f20
#
_cell.length_a   1.000
_cell.length_b   1.000
_cell.length_c   1.000
_cell.angle_alpha   90.00
_cell.angle_beta   90.00
_cell.angle_gamma   90.00
#
_symmetry.space_group_name_H-M   'P 1'
#
loop_
_entity.id
_entity.type
_entity.pdbx_description
1 polymer ?
#
loop_
_entity_poly.entity_id
_entity_poly.type
_entity_poly.pdbx_seq_one_letter_code
_entity_poly.pdbx_strand_id
1 'polypeptide(L)'
;YKLPDYPEEPKNDAEKAIKAGYDKVKGSAVNPVLREGNSDRRAPASVKQYARKHPHSMGAWSKDSQSHVASMADGDFYGSEKSVTLNDATSVSIELVKADGSKVVLKDKLALLAGEVIDASTMSKNALEAFFAEQIADAKAQGVLFSLHMKATMMKVSDPIIFGHGVTVFFEDAFTKHGDTF
;
A
#
# COMPACT_ATOMS: atom_id res chain seq x y z
N TYR A 1 9.03 30.27 9.24
CA TYR A 1 7.61 30.58 9.05
C TYR A 1 6.82 29.99 10.21
N LYS A 2 6.07 30.82 10.95
CA LYS A 2 5.12 30.35 11.95
C LYS A 2 3.76 30.24 11.25
N LEU A 3 3.27 29.02 11.12
CA LEU A 3 1.91 28.79 10.60
C LEU A 3 0.88 29.22 11.65
N PRO A 4 -0.23 29.85 11.23
CA PRO A 4 -1.32 30.15 12.15
C PRO A 4 -1.98 28.86 12.64
N ASP A 5 -2.53 28.89 13.85
CA ASP A 5 -3.28 27.75 14.38
C ASP A 5 -4.59 27.54 13.58
N TYR A 6 -5.03 26.30 13.48
CA TYR A 6 -6.28 25.95 12.80
C TYR A 6 -7.48 26.40 13.64
N PRO A 7 -8.31 27.33 13.15
CA PRO A 7 -9.49 27.78 13.88
C PRO A 7 -10.66 26.82 13.66
N GLU A 8 -11.00 26.05 14.67
CA GLU A 8 -12.16 25.14 14.61
C GLU A 8 -13.47 25.90 14.37
N GLU A 9 -13.67 26.99 15.12
CA GLU A 9 -14.80 27.92 15.01
C GLU A 9 -14.32 29.33 14.64
N PRO A 10 -14.23 29.66 13.34
CA PRO A 10 -13.70 30.96 12.90
C PRO A 10 -14.64 32.11 13.28
N LYS A 11 -14.10 33.12 14.00
CA LYS A 11 -14.84 34.25 14.56
C LYS A 11 -14.82 35.49 13.66
N ASN A 12 -13.94 35.51 12.67
CA ASN A 12 -13.75 36.63 11.74
C ASN A 12 -13.30 36.16 10.37
N ASP A 13 -13.25 37.07 9.42
CA ASP A 13 -12.94 36.71 8.02
C ASP A 13 -11.49 36.26 7.84
N ALA A 14 -10.56 36.74 8.65
CA ALA A 14 -9.17 36.26 8.62
C ALA A 14 -9.07 34.78 9.07
N GLU A 15 -9.75 34.41 10.12
CA GLU A 15 -9.82 33.01 10.59
C GLU A 15 -10.57 32.11 9.60
N LYS A 16 -11.63 32.61 8.94
CA LYS A 16 -12.29 31.88 7.85
C LYS A 16 -11.34 31.60 6.69
N ALA A 17 -10.51 32.58 6.30
CA ALA A 17 -9.51 32.41 5.26
C ALA A 17 -8.44 31.40 5.65
N ILE A 18 -7.97 31.42 6.91
CA ILE A 18 -7.03 30.45 7.46
C ILE A 18 -7.64 29.05 7.41
N LYS A 19 -8.88 28.90 7.91
CA LYS A 19 -9.58 27.61 7.87
C LYS A 19 -9.75 27.07 6.45
N ALA A 20 -10.19 27.91 5.53
CA ALA A 20 -10.35 27.52 4.12
C ALA A 20 -9.02 27.10 3.48
N GLY A 21 -7.92 27.75 3.83
CA GLY A 21 -6.56 27.37 3.41
C GLY A 21 -6.17 25.98 3.91
N TYR A 22 -6.37 25.72 5.20
CA TYR A 22 -6.12 24.41 5.81
C TYR A 22 -7.00 23.31 5.21
N ASP A 23 -8.30 23.56 5.07
CA ASP A 23 -9.25 22.57 4.55
C ASP A 23 -8.93 22.20 3.09
N LYS A 24 -8.46 23.16 2.30
CA LYS A 24 -8.01 22.92 0.94
C LYS A 24 -6.78 22.00 0.89
N VAL A 25 -5.77 22.27 1.71
CA VAL A 25 -4.54 21.48 1.79
C VAL A 25 -4.84 20.10 2.37
N LYS A 26 -5.60 20.04 3.47
CA LYS A 26 -6.02 18.79 4.10
C LYS A 26 -6.78 17.90 3.12
N GLY A 27 -7.71 18.45 2.35
CA GLY A 27 -8.44 17.70 1.32
C GLY A 27 -7.52 17.12 0.26
N SER A 28 -6.52 17.86 -0.20
CA SER A 28 -5.56 17.38 -1.20
C SER A 28 -4.52 16.40 -0.63
N ALA A 29 -4.13 16.55 0.63
CA ALA A 29 -3.15 15.68 1.28
C ALA A 29 -3.74 14.34 1.73
N VAL A 30 -4.99 14.35 2.22
CA VAL A 30 -5.67 13.14 2.76
C VAL A 30 -6.41 12.37 1.66
N ASN A 31 -6.78 13.02 0.58
CA ASN A 31 -7.42 12.45 -0.60
C ASN A 31 -6.57 12.70 -1.84
N PRO A 32 -5.41 12.03 -1.97
CA PRO A 32 -4.69 12.15 -3.22
C PRO A 32 -5.59 11.62 -4.34
N VAL A 33 -5.72 12.37 -5.30
CA VAL A 33 -6.15 12.42 -6.69
C VAL A 33 -6.88 11.19 -7.31
N LEU A 34 -6.95 10.03 -6.68
CA LEU A 34 -7.54 8.82 -7.29
C LEU A 34 -8.81 8.38 -6.59
N ARG A 35 -9.77 9.30 -6.47
CA ARG A 35 -11.15 8.93 -6.12
C ARG A 35 -11.92 8.30 -7.27
N GLU A 36 -11.46 8.46 -8.47
CA GLU A 36 -12.01 7.74 -9.62
C GLU A 36 -11.72 6.26 -9.45
N GLY A 37 -12.77 5.46 -9.35
CA GLY A 37 -12.69 4.03 -9.11
C GLY A 37 -12.75 3.58 -7.64
N ASN A 38 -12.75 4.49 -6.67
CA ASN A 38 -13.07 4.14 -5.29
C ASN A 38 -14.55 3.78 -5.17
N SER A 39 -14.84 2.53 -4.86
CA SER A 39 -16.20 2.10 -4.57
C SER A 39 -16.72 2.80 -3.31
N ASP A 40 -17.96 3.27 -3.35
CA ASP A 40 -18.66 3.71 -2.15
C ASP A 40 -18.97 2.48 -1.28
N ARG A 41 -18.22 2.35 -0.19
CA ARG A 41 -18.34 1.23 0.75
C ARG A 41 -19.18 1.56 1.97
N ARG A 42 -20.10 2.49 1.85
CA ARG A 42 -21.07 2.73 2.91
C ARG A 42 -21.94 1.49 3.09
N ALA A 43 -21.94 0.98 4.32
CA ALA A 43 -22.79 -0.15 4.64
C ALA A 43 -24.28 0.23 4.47
N PRO A 44 -25.12 -0.63 3.89
CA PRO A 44 -26.55 -0.42 3.78
C PRO A 44 -27.20 -0.16 5.15
N ALA A 45 -28.31 0.55 5.16
CA ALA A 45 -29.01 0.90 6.41
C ALA A 45 -29.39 -0.33 7.23
N SER A 46 -29.80 -1.41 6.57
CA SER A 46 -30.10 -2.71 7.21
C SER A 46 -28.90 -3.30 7.96
N VAL A 47 -27.70 -3.27 7.37
CA VAL A 47 -26.48 -3.75 8.01
C VAL A 47 -26.12 -2.88 9.22
N LYS A 48 -26.23 -1.56 9.11
CA LYS A 48 -26.00 -0.64 10.23
C LYS A 48 -26.99 -0.87 11.38
N GLN A 49 -28.25 -1.10 11.07
CA GLN A 49 -29.28 -1.41 12.08
C GLN A 49 -29.01 -2.74 12.76
N TYR A 50 -28.60 -3.76 12.01
CA TYR A 50 -28.21 -5.04 12.57
C TYR A 50 -27.02 -4.90 13.53
N ALA A 51 -25.96 -4.23 13.11
CA ALA A 51 -24.78 -4.00 13.93
C ALA A 51 -25.08 -3.23 15.24
N ARG A 52 -26.00 -2.27 15.19
CA ARG A 52 -26.45 -1.55 16.40
C ARG A 52 -27.20 -2.45 17.39
N LYS A 53 -28.01 -3.39 16.88
CA LYS A 53 -28.75 -4.34 17.72
C LYS A 53 -27.89 -5.49 18.23
N HIS A 54 -26.81 -5.82 17.53
CA HIS A 54 -25.91 -6.91 17.81
C HIS A 54 -24.47 -6.39 17.89
N PRO A 55 -24.14 -5.54 18.87
CA PRO A 55 -22.78 -5.04 19.01
C PRO A 55 -21.84 -6.20 19.32
N HIS A 56 -20.65 -6.18 18.71
CA HIS A 56 -19.60 -7.14 19.00
C HIS A 56 -18.42 -6.44 19.69
N SER A 57 -17.64 -7.19 20.42
CA SER A 57 -16.39 -6.75 21.02
C SER A 57 -15.24 -7.53 20.42
N MET A 58 -14.13 -6.83 20.17
CA MET A 58 -12.86 -7.47 19.76
C MET A 58 -12.18 -8.21 20.93
N GLY A 59 -12.71 -8.09 22.14
CA GLY A 59 -12.09 -8.61 23.35
C GLY A 59 -10.96 -7.71 23.87
N ALA A 60 -10.48 -8.01 25.06
CA ALA A 60 -9.33 -7.35 25.64
C ALA A 60 -8.04 -7.91 25.01
N TRP A 61 -7.06 -7.04 24.76
CA TRP A 61 -5.73 -7.48 24.36
C TRP A 61 -5.05 -8.23 25.50
N SER A 62 -4.50 -9.41 25.20
CA SER A 62 -3.68 -10.18 26.14
C SER A 62 -2.20 -10.05 25.78
N LYS A 63 -1.35 -9.87 26.77
CA LYS A 63 0.10 -9.89 26.58
C LYS A 63 0.63 -11.25 26.09
N ASP A 64 -0.16 -12.31 26.28
CA ASP A 64 0.16 -13.66 25.83
C ASP A 64 -0.37 -13.96 24.41
N SER A 65 -0.90 -12.93 23.73
CA SER A 65 -1.38 -13.06 22.35
C SER A 65 -0.23 -13.44 21.42
N GLN A 66 -0.47 -14.43 20.57
CA GLN A 66 0.45 -14.82 19.49
C GLN A 66 0.29 -13.96 18.21
N SER A 67 -0.67 -13.01 18.23
CA SER A 67 -0.89 -12.12 17.08
C SER A 67 0.31 -11.21 16.85
N HIS A 68 0.82 -11.21 15.64
CA HIS A 68 1.95 -10.37 15.20
C HIS A 68 1.84 -9.99 13.75
N VAL A 69 2.67 -9.05 13.32
CA VAL A 69 2.81 -8.66 11.92
C VAL A 69 4.08 -9.30 11.38
N ALA A 70 3.95 -10.09 10.33
CA ALA A 70 5.10 -10.63 9.62
C ALA A 70 5.61 -9.63 8.56
N SER A 71 6.90 -9.55 8.38
CA SER A 71 7.57 -8.70 7.38
C SER A 71 8.70 -9.45 6.71
N MET A 72 8.91 -9.17 5.43
CA MET A 72 10.05 -9.71 4.70
C MET A 72 11.37 -9.09 5.23
N ALA A 73 12.41 -9.91 5.30
CA ALA A 73 13.74 -9.44 5.69
C ALA A 73 14.51 -8.80 4.52
N ASP A 74 14.22 -9.25 3.29
CA ASP A 74 14.87 -8.80 2.06
C ASP A 74 13.95 -9.06 0.85
N GLY A 75 14.24 -8.39 -0.27
CA GLY A 75 13.52 -8.55 -1.52
C GLY A 75 12.17 -7.85 -1.59
N ASP A 76 11.82 -7.06 -0.60
CA ASP A 76 10.63 -6.20 -0.57
C ASP A 76 10.95 -4.76 -0.98
N PHE A 77 9.92 -3.93 -1.13
CA PHE A 77 10.07 -2.53 -1.52
C PHE A 77 10.91 -1.72 -0.53
N TYR A 78 10.73 -1.97 0.77
CA TYR A 78 11.47 -1.26 1.80
C TYR A 78 12.96 -1.61 1.76
N GLY A 79 13.30 -2.89 1.71
CA GLY A 79 14.69 -3.34 1.69
C GLY A 79 15.43 -3.01 0.40
N SER A 80 14.73 -2.92 -0.72
CA SER A 80 15.30 -2.63 -2.05
C SER A 80 15.32 -1.16 -2.42
N GLU A 81 14.66 -0.28 -1.65
CA GLU A 81 14.52 1.13 -1.96
C GLU A 81 15.87 1.83 -2.07
N LYS A 82 16.04 2.57 -3.16
CA LYS A 82 17.21 3.43 -3.39
C LYS A 82 16.75 4.79 -3.82
N SER A 83 17.23 5.81 -3.12
CA SER A 83 16.89 7.20 -3.35
C SER A 83 18.13 8.03 -3.58
N VAL A 84 18.08 8.95 -4.52
CA VAL A 84 19.15 9.88 -4.84
C VAL A 84 18.59 11.28 -5.00
N THR A 85 19.16 12.25 -4.31
CA THR A 85 18.91 13.66 -4.53
C THR A 85 19.91 14.17 -5.57
N LEU A 86 19.41 14.78 -6.65
CA LEU A 86 20.24 15.30 -7.74
C LEU A 86 20.85 16.64 -7.36
N ASN A 87 22.16 16.77 -7.51
CA ASN A 87 22.85 18.05 -7.30
C ASN A 87 22.59 19.02 -8.46
N ASP A 88 22.54 18.51 -9.68
CA ASP A 88 22.41 19.28 -10.92
C ASP A 88 21.24 18.77 -11.75
N ALA A 89 20.69 19.66 -12.57
CA ALA A 89 19.70 19.27 -13.57
C ALA A 89 20.33 18.29 -14.59
N THR A 90 19.63 17.21 -14.88
CA THR A 90 20.13 16.16 -15.76
C THR A 90 19.01 15.49 -16.53
N SER A 91 19.36 14.54 -17.39
CA SER A 91 18.40 13.70 -18.09
C SER A 91 18.76 12.24 -17.88
N VAL A 92 17.76 11.42 -17.56
CA VAL A 92 17.91 9.99 -17.32
C VAL A 92 17.03 9.18 -18.27
N SER A 93 17.35 7.89 -18.42
CA SER A 93 16.49 6.92 -19.08
C SER A 93 16.13 5.78 -18.12
N ILE A 94 14.99 5.14 -18.34
CA ILE A 94 14.56 3.94 -17.63
C ILE A 94 14.71 2.78 -18.59
N GLU A 95 15.56 1.83 -18.25
CA GLU A 95 15.87 0.66 -19.09
C GLU A 95 15.59 -0.64 -18.35
N LEU A 96 14.97 -1.59 -19.03
CA LEU A 96 14.90 -2.98 -18.58
C LEU A 96 16.07 -3.75 -19.18
N VAL A 97 16.96 -4.25 -18.33
CA VAL A 97 18.03 -5.15 -18.72
C VAL A 97 17.56 -6.59 -18.50
N LYS A 98 17.44 -7.36 -19.58
CA LYS A 98 17.02 -8.76 -19.53
C LYS A 98 18.17 -9.68 -19.14
N ALA A 99 17.85 -10.94 -18.81
CA ALA A 99 18.83 -11.94 -18.41
C ALA A 99 19.90 -12.23 -19.49
N ASP A 100 19.56 -12.06 -20.78
CA ASP A 100 20.46 -12.22 -21.92
C ASP A 100 21.34 -10.98 -22.18
N GLY A 101 21.24 -9.96 -21.33
CA GLY A 101 21.95 -8.69 -21.48
C GLY A 101 21.31 -7.70 -22.46
N SER A 102 20.25 -8.10 -23.17
CA SER A 102 19.53 -7.17 -24.05
C SER A 102 18.78 -6.09 -23.22
N LYS A 103 18.67 -4.89 -23.79
CA LYS A 103 18.04 -3.74 -23.15
C LYS A 103 16.77 -3.35 -23.87
N VAL A 104 15.75 -3.00 -23.10
CA VAL A 104 14.53 -2.38 -23.59
C VAL A 104 14.40 -1.03 -22.90
N VAL A 105 14.39 0.05 -23.70
CA VAL A 105 14.16 1.40 -23.18
C VAL A 105 12.68 1.55 -22.88
N LEU A 106 12.33 1.70 -21.60
CA LEU A 106 10.96 1.90 -21.13
C LEU A 106 10.57 3.38 -21.18
N LYS A 107 11.52 4.26 -20.89
CA LYS A 107 11.37 5.70 -21.00
C LYS A 107 12.72 6.33 -21.32
N ASP A 108 12.77 7.11 -22.39
CA ASP A 108 13.96 7.87 -22.79
C ASP A 108 13.80 9.35 -22.43
N LYS A 109 14.91 10.00 -22.10
CA LYS A 109 15.00 11.46 -21.92
C LYS A 109 14.03 12.04 -20.90
N LEU A 110 13.97 11.45 -19.72
CA LEU A 110 13.29 12.06 -18.58
C LEU A 110 14.15 13.18 -18.01
N ALA A 111 13.73 14.44 -18.24
CA ALA A 111 14.41 15.60 -17.69
C ALA A 111 14.13 15.72 -16.19
N LEU A 112 15.17 15.96 -15.41
CA LEU A 112 15.13 16.11 -13.96
C LEU A 112 15.80 17.42 -13.56
N LEU A 113 15.29 18.05 -12.51
CA LEU A 113 15.77 19.34 -12.00
C LEU A 113 16.86 19.14 -10.93
N ALA A 114 17.66 20.19 -10.71
CA ALA A 114 18.54 20.24 -9.57
C ALA A 114 17.72 20.21 -8.25
N GLY A 115 18.14 19.42 -7.28
CA GLY A 115 17.42 19.21 -6.03
C GLY A 115 16.25 18.22 -6.10
N GLU A 116 15.94 17.68 -7.29
CA GLU A 116 14.91 16.66 -7.44
C GLU A 116 15.36 15.32 -6.87
N VAL A 117 14.43 14.61 -6.23
CA VAL A 117 14.67 13.28 -5.67
C VAL A 117 14.14 12.24 -6.65
N ILE A 118 15.00 11.30 -7.03
CA ILE A 118 14.58 10.08 -7.73
C ILE A 118 14.64 8.90 -6.77
N ASP A 119 13.65 8.04 -6.86
CA ASP A 119 13.48 6.89 -5.98
C ASP A 119 13.09 5.66 -6.80
N ALA A 120 13.62 4.50 -6.43
CA ALA A 120 13.30 3.23 -7.05
C ALA A 120 13.29 2.11 -6.01
N SER A 121 12.31 1.24 -6.12
CA SER A 121 12.21 0.03 -5.31
C SER A 121 11.64 -1.12 -6.13
N THR A 122 11.90 -2.34 -5.71
CA THR A 122 11.45 -3.57 -6.39
C THR A 122 10.91 -4.57 -5.38
N MET A 123 10.00 -5.43 -5.85
CA MET A 123 9.54 -6.60 -5.11
C MET A 123 10.01 -7.86 -5.84
N SER A 124 10.78 -8.69 -5.14
CA SER A 124 11.19 -9.99 -5.66
C SER A 124 10.04 -10.99 -5.55
N LYS A 125 9.51 -11.44 -6.70
CA LYS A 125 8.48 -12.47 -6.74
C LYS A 125 8.89 -13.72 -5.95
N ASN A 126 10.09 -14.23 -6.19
CA ASN A 126 10.55 -15.48 -5.56
C ASN A 126 10.69 -15.32 -4.04
N ALA A 127 11.22 -14.19 -3.57
CA ALA A 127 11.32 -13.90 -2.14
C ALA A 127 9.92 -13.76 -1.50
N LEU A 128 8.99 -13.10 -2.18
CA LEU A 128 7.61 -12.93 -1.72
C LEU A 128 6.86 -14.26 -1.61
N GLU A 129 6.97 -15.12 -2.61
CA GLU A 129 6.32 -16.46 -2.60
C GLU A 129 6.90 -17.35 -1.51
N ALA A 130 8.22 -17.35 -1.32
CA ALA A 130 8.88 -18.06 -0.22
C ALA A 130 8.44 -17.54 1.15
N PHE A 131 8.37 -16.22 1.31
CA PHE A 131 7.87 -15.58 2.52
C PHE A 131 6.42 -15.98 2.84
N PHE A 132 5.52 -15.97 1.86
CA PHE A 132 4.14 -16.41 2.06
C PHE A 132 4.08 -17.88 2.50
N ALA A 133 4.82 -18.76 1.85
CA ALA A 133 4.86 -20.18 2.21
C ALA A 133 5.32 -20.36 3.67
N GLU A 134 6.38 -19.67 4.08
CA GLU A 134 6.90 -19.70 5.44
C GLU A 134 5.87 -19.20 6.47
N GLN A 135 5.25 -18.04 6.21
CA GLN A 135 4.30 -17.43 7.13
C GLN A 135 2.99 -18.22 7.24
N ILE A 136 2.53 -18.84 6.17
CA ILE A 136 1.37 -19.75 6.17
C ILE A 136 1.67 -20.99 7.04
N ALA A 137 2.86 -21.57 6.88
CA ALA A 137 3.29 -22.73 7.68
C ALA A 137 3.42 -22.35 9.17
N ASP A 138 4.00 -21.20 9.48
CA ASP A 138 4.14 -20.68 10.84
C ASP A 138 2.78 -20.43 11.49
N ALA A 139 1.87 -19.74 10.83
CA ALA A 139 0.52 -19.48 11.30
C ALA A 139 -0.24 -20.80 11.62
N LYS A 140 -0.07 -21.80 10.75
CA LYS A 140 -0.65 -23.13 10.96
C LYS A 140 -0.03 -23.84 12.18
N ALA A 141 1.28 -23.76 12.35
CA ALA A 141 1.97 -24.37 13.48
C ALA A 141 1.59 -23.73 14.82
N GLN A 142 1.39 -22.41 14.82
CA GLN A 142 0.98 -21.66 16.03
C GLN A 142 -0.54 -21.68 16.28
N GLY A 143 -1.34 -22.17 15.33
CA GLY A 143 -2.80 -22.17 15.43
C GLY A 143 -3.43 -20.78 15.39
N VAL A 144 -2.79 -19.83 14.74
CA VAL A 144 -3.28 -18.45 14.55
C VAL A 144 -3.82 -18.24 13.14
N LEU A 145 -4.74 -17.27 13.00
CA LEU A 145 -5.29 -16.93 11.70
C LEU A 145 -4.25 -16.18 10.86
N PHE A 146 -3.98 -16.68 9.66
CA PHE A 146 -3.21 -15.94 8.66
C PHE A 146 -4.09 -14.91 7.95
N SER A 147 -3.63 -13.67 7.86
CA SER A 147 -4.35 -12.60 7.17
C SER A 147 -3.42 -11.82 6.26
N LEU A 148 -3.72 -11.82 4.97
CA LEU A 148 -3.14 -10.91 3.99
C LEU A 148 -4.16 -9.80 3.72
N HIS A 149 -3.92 -8.62 4.28
CA HIS A 149 -4.85 -7.50 4.24
C HIS A 149 -4.30 -6.37 3.38
N MET A 150 -4.99 -6.06 2.30
CA MET A 150 -4.64 -4.98 1.39
C MET A 150 -5.79 -3.97 1.27
N LYS A 151 -5.44 -2.67 1.18
CA LYS A 151 -6.44 -1.62 1.07
C LYS A 151 -7.05 -1.61 -0.33
N ALA A 152 -8.35 -1.88 -0.42
CA ALA A 152 -9.04 -1.97 -1.70
C ALA A 152 -9.44 -0.62 -2.33
N THR A 153 -9.27 0.52 -1.64
CA THR A 153 -9.75 1.84 -2.09
C THR A 153 -8.69 2.74 -2.71
N MET A 154 -7.41 2.45 -2.48
CA MET A 154 -6.28 3.22 -3.03
C MET A 154 -5.14 2.24 -3.36
N MET A 155 -5.45 1.27 -4.21
CA MET A 155 -4.48 0.25 -4.61
C MET A 155 -3.50 0.82 -5.64
N LYS A 156 -2.24 0.51 -5.48
CA LYS A 156 -1.24 0.58 -6.54
C LYS A 156 -1.41 -0.63 -7.46
N VAL A 157 -0.84 -0.58 -8.66
CA VAL A 157 -0.87 -1.73 -9.60
C VAL A 157 -0.23 -2.97 -9.01
N SER A 158 0.80 -2.80 -8.15
CA SER A 158 1.47 -3.90 -7.45
C SER A 158 0.59 -4.63 -6.44
N ASP A 159 -0.41 -3.98 -5.84
CA ASP A 159 -1.21 -4.56 -4.76
C ASP A 159 -2.00 -5.80 -5.20
N PRO A 160 -2.80 -5.78 -6.29
CA PRO A 160 -3.48 -6.98 -6.76
C PRO A 160 -2.51 -8.06 -7.26
N ILE A 161 -1.32 -7.70 -7.75
CA ILE A 161 -0.29 -8.65 -8.17
C ILE A 161 0.26 -9.39 -6.95
N ILE A 162 0.64 -8.67 -5.90
CA ILE A 162 1.09 -9.25 -4.62
C ILE A 162 0.02 -10.14 -4.01
N PHE A 163 -1.22 -9.69 -4.00
CA PHE A 163 -2.35 -10.49 -3.52
C PHE A 163 -2.52 -11.78 -4.32
N GLY A 164 -2.41 -11.70 -5.65
CA GLY A 164 -2.45 -12.86 -6.54
C GLY A 164 -1.38 -13.90 -6.21
N HIS A 165 -0.14 -13.49 -5.92
CA HIS A 165 0.91 -14.39 -5.45
C HIS A 165 0.56 -15.06 -4.12
N GLY A 166 -0.01 -14.31 -3.18
CA GLY A 166 -0.49 -14.87 -1.92
C GLY A 166 -1.58 -15.94 -2.12
N VAL A 167 -2.54 -15.67 -3.01
CA VAL A 167 -3.59 -16.64 -3.37
C VAL A 167 -3.00 -17.89 -4.02
N THR A 168 -2.05 -17.73 -4.95
CA THR A 168 -1.42 -18.85 -5.64
C THR A 168 -0.67 -19.76 -4.67
N VAL A 169 0.10 -19.18 -3.73
CA VAL A 169 0.82 -19.95 -2.71
C VAL A 169 -0.13 -20.65 -1.75
N PHE A 170 -1.17 -19.95 -1.29
CA PHE A 170 -2.13 -20.53 -0.36
C PHE A 170 -2.95 -21.68 -0.95
N PHE A 171 -3.28 -21.61 -2.23
CA PHE A 171 -4.07 -22.61 -2.95
C PHE A 171 -3.23 -23.41 -3.97
N GLU A 172 -1.95 -23.61 -3.70
CA GLU A 172 -1.00 -24.28 -4.62
C GLU A 172 -1.53 -25.59 -5.17
N ASP A 173 -2.11 -26.44 -4.32
CA ASP A 173 -2.71 -27.71 -4.72
C ASP A 173 -3.86 -27.55 -5.74
N ALA A 174 -4.68 -26.52 -5.58
CA ALA A 174 -5.79 -26.24 -6.48
C ALA A 174 -5.27 -25.76 -7.84
N PHE A 175 -4.30 -24.86 -7.86
CA PHE A 175 -3.68 -24.37 -9.08
C PHE A 175 -2.92 -25.47 -9.81
N THR A 176 -2.25 -26.36 -9.08
CA THR A 176 -1.55 -27.51 -9.68
C THR A 176 -2.52 -28.50 -10.33
N LYS A 177 -3.67 -28.75 -9.69
CA LYS A 177 -4.65 -29.74 -10.20
C LYS A 177 -5.59 -29.17 -11.26
N HIS A 178 -5.90 -27.90 -11.21
CA HIS A 178 -6.98 -27.27 -11.98
C HIS A 178 -6.56 -25.98 -12.71
N GLY A 179 -5.27 -25.68 -12.77
CA GLY A 179 -4.75 -24.45 -13.37
C GLY A 179 -5.24 -24.19 -14.80
N ASP A 180 -5.40 -25.26 -15.59
CA ASP A 180 -5.92 -25.16 -16.97
C ASP A 180 -7.41 -24.76 -17.04
N THR A 181 -8.12 -24.81 -15.90
CA THR A 181 -9.54 -24.44 -15.80
C THR A 181 -9.72 -23.00 -15.37
N PHE A 182 -8.75 -22.43 -14.65
CA PHE A 182 -8.77 -21.02 -14.15
C PHE A 182 -8.16 -20.07 -15.17
#